data_e2ef43417a7e16f305a9e892a4a4a284
#
_entry.id   e2ef43417a7e16f305a9e892a4a4a284
#
_cell.length_a   1.000
_cell.length_b   1.000
_cell.length_c   1.000
_cell.angle_alpha   90.00
_cell.angle_beta   90.00
_cell.angle_gamma   90.00
#
_symmetry.space_group_name_H-M   'P 1'
#
loop_
_entity.id
_entity.type
_entity.pdbx_description
1 polymer ?
#
loop_
_entity_poly.entity_id
_entity_poly.type
_entity_poly.pdbx_seq_one_letter_code
_entity_poly.pdbx_strand_id
1 'polypeptide(L)'
;SRSLVGSEMCIRDSSKRGFGSILESRNLDNDIENKVVDSLVSTVSKKMPDLTHKYYKWKAKVFKKKKLDWWDRNAPLNHSENTLIKWDDAKDIVLEAFNDFNPKISKIAKQFFDNNWIDAEPRKGKASGAFAHPSVPSHHPYILMNYQGKVRDVMTLAHELGHGVHQVLAGKQGYLLSDTPLTLAETASVFGEMLVFRKLLNKAEKSQKKIMLANKIEDMLNTVARQIGFHQFENEFHKARVSSELTVDEISDIWMKTQQHAVGPYIKLDNDYRSLWAYIPHFVHTPFYVYAYAFGDCLVNALWNEYQNSDKSKFANQYIDLSIIHI
;
A
#
# COMPACT_ATOMS: atom_id res chain seq x y z
N SER A 1 21.28 -14.66 9.83
CA SER A 1 22.00 -15.03 8.61
C SER A 1 21.09 -15.47 7.44
N ARG A 2 19.89 -16.07 7.65
CA ARG A 2 18.97 -16.41 6.55
C ARG A 2 18.43 -15.19 5.80
N SER A 3 18.29 -14.03 6.46
CA SER A 3 17.86 -12.77 5.83
C SER A 3 18.87 -12.18 4.85
N LEU A 4 20.15 -12.51 5.01
CA LEU A 4 21.23 -12.04 4.12
C LEU A 4 21.34 -12.86 2.83
N VAL A 5 20.82 -14.09 2.81
CA VAL A 5 20.87 -14.97 1.62
C VAL A 5 20.05 -14.38 0.47
N GLY A 6 18.89 -13.79 0.75
CA GLY A 6 18.05 -13.16 -0.28
C GLY A 6 18.75 -11.99 -0.98
N SER A 7 19.39 -11.09 -0.22
CA SER A 7 20.10 -9.95 -0.79
C SER A 7 21.32 -10.35 -1.61
N GLU A 8 22.07 -11.36 -1.19
CA GLU A 8 23.18 -11.90 -1.99
C GLU A 8 22.70 -12.50 -3.31
N MET A 9 21.59 -13.23 -3.28
CA MET A 9 21.00 -13.78 -4.50
C MET A 9 20.61 -12.65 -5.47
N CYS A 10 19.96 -11.58 -5.02
CA CYS A 10 19.61 -10.44 -5.85
C CYS A 10 20.85 -9.74 -6.44
N ILE A 11 21.90 -9.50 -5.64
CA ILE A 11 23.15 -8.89 -6.08
C ILE A 11 23.82 -9.75 -7.19
N ARG A 12 23.95 -11.04 -6.95
CA ARG A 12 24.59 -11.97 -7.90
C ARG A 12 23.76 -12.16 -9.17
N ASP A 13 22.44 -12.28 -9.05
CA ASP A 13 21.54 -12.42 -10.19
C ASP A 13 21.59 -11.19 -11.10
N SER A 14 21.44 -9.99 -10.50
CA SER A 14 21.52 -8.73 -11.26
C SER A 14 22.86 -8.58 -11.98
N SER A 15 23.97 -8.88 -11.31
CA SER A 15 25.31 -8.84 -11.92
C SER A 15 25.44 -9.83 -13.09
N LYS A 16 24.95 -11.08 -12.91
CA LYS A 16 25.03 -12.11 -13.96
C LYS A 16 24.15 -11.82 -15.17
N ARG A 17 23.02 -11.14 -14.94
CA ARG A 17 22.12 -10.71 -16.01
C ARG A 17 22.56 -9.41 -16.69
N GLY A 18 23.61 -8.77 -16.19
CA GLY A 18 24.16 -7.53 -16.77
C GLY A 18 23.36 -6.28 -16.44
N PHE A 19 22.55 -6.29 -15.38
CA PHE A 19 21.85 -5.09 -14.91
C PHE A 19 22.81 -4.09 -14.30
N GLY A 20 22.60 -2.80 -14.55
CA GLY A 20 23.40 -1.71 -14.01
C GLY A 20 23.19 -1.47 -12.51
N SER A 21 22.06 -1.94 -11.96
CA SER A 21 21.76 -1.93 -10.52
C SER A 21 20.84 -3.08 -10.13
N ILE A 22 20.77 -3.38 -8.84
CA ILE A 22 19.89 -4.43 -8.31
C ILE A 22 18.41 -4.03 -8.47
N LEU A 23 18.12 -2.74 -8.37
CA LEU A 23 16.77 -2.18 -8.53
C LEU A 23 16.25 -2.33 -9.97
N GLU A 24 17.14 -2.33 -10.96
CA GLU A 24 16.76 -2.38 -12.37
C GLU A 24 15.99 -3.67 -12.74
N SER A 25 16.36 -4.80 -12.15
CA SER A 25 15.61 -6.05 -12.31
C SER A 25 14.16 -5.92 -11.81
N ARG A 26 13.96 -5.29 -10.65
CA ARG A 26 12.60 -5.04 -10.11
C ARG A 26 11.82 -4.05 -10.97
N ASN A 27 12.48 -3.01 -11.45
CA ASN A 27 11.83 -2.02 -12.31
C ASN A 27 11.40 -2.64 -13.66
N LEU A 28 12.21 -3.55 -14.20
CA LEU A 28 11.82 -4.32 -15.39
C LEU A 28 10.60 -5.21 -15.12
N ASP A 29 10.58 -5.94 -13.99
CA ASP A 29 9.43 -6.78 -13.60
C ASP A 29 8.15 -5.94 -13.39
N ASN A 30 8.29 -4.69 -12.97
CA ASN A 30 7.18 -3.76 -12.77
C ASN A 30 6.82 -2.95 -14.03
N ASP A 31 7.49 -3.20 -15.15
CA ASP A 31 7.33 -2.46 -16.41
C ASP A 31 7.41 -0.93 -16.22
N ILE A 32 8.40 -0.47 -15.44
CA ILE A 32 8.59 0.93 -15.09
C ILE A 32 10.02 1.39 -15.35
N GLU A 33 10.16 2.58 -15.92
CA GLU A 33 11.48 3.15 -16.17
C GLU A 33 12.17 3.60 -14.88
N ASN A 34 13.48 3.37 -14.76
CA ASN A 34 14.28 3.77 -13.60
C ASN A 34 14.09 5.25 -13.24
N LYS A 35 14.04 6.15 -14.25
CA LYS A 35 13.85 7.60 -14.02
C LYS A 35 12.54 7.95 -13.33
N VAL A 36 11.48 7.14 -13.52
CA VAL A 36 10.17 7.36 -12.87
C VAL A 36 10.27 7.02 -11.39
N VAL A 37 10.90 5.89 -11.06
CA VAL A 37 11.14 5.49 -9.66
C VAL A 37 12.04 6.52 -8.96
N ASP A 38 13.12 6.95 -9.60
CA ASP A 38 14.03 7.98 -9.07
C ASP A 38 13.30 9.32 -8.83
N SER A 39 12.42 9.71 -9.74
CA SER A 39 11.59 10.91 -9.60
C SER A 39 10.62 10.79 -8.42
N LEU A 40 9.95 9.65 -8.27
CA LEU A 40 9.07 9.37 -7.12
C LEU A 40 9.85 9.48 -5.80
N VAL A 41 10.95 8.73 -5.68
CA VAL A 41 11.77 8.68 -4.46
C VAL A 41 12.30 10.06 -4.10
N SER A 42 12.87 10.79 -5.07
CA SER A 42 13.43 12.13 -4.84
C SER A 42 12.36 13.15 -4.45
N THR A 43 11.20 13.10 -5.11
CA THR A 43 10.08 14.02 -4.83
C THR A 43 9.52 13.80 -3.45
N VAL A 44 9.21 12.55 -3.09
CA VAL A 44 8.69 12.21 -1.75
C VAL A 44 9.70 12.59 -0.68
N SER A 45 10.99 12.25 -0.86
CA SER A 45 12.04 12.58 0.11
C SER A 45 12.16 14.07 0.35
N LYS A 46 12.13 14.88 -0.70
CA LYS A 46 12.15 16.36 -0.59
C LYS A 46 10.92 16.93 0.13
N LYS A 47 9.78 16.24 0.04
CA LYS A 47 8.51 16.68 0.63
C LYS A 47 8.28 16.16 2.06
N MET A 48 9.08 15.22 2.55
CA MET A 48 8.94 14.70 3.92
C MET A 48 8.90 15.80 4.99
N PRO A 49 9.74 16.87 4.97
CA PRO A 49 9.66 17.96 5.94
C PRO A 49 8.29 18.66 5.96
N ASP A 50 7.70 18.86 4.78
CA ASP A 50 6.41 19.56 4.65
C ASP A 50 5.20 18.68 4.97
N LEU A 51 5.34 17.37 4.87
CA LEU A 51 4.27 16.38 5.05
C LEU A 51 4.44 15.64 6.38
N THR A 52 5.30 14.64 6.42
CA THR A 52 5.47 13.71 7.54
C THR A 52 5.92 14.42 8.81
N HIS A 53 6.96 15.25 8.72
CA HIS A 53 7.48 15.96 9.90
C HIS A 53 6.46 16.96 10.45
N LYS A 54 5.71 17.63 9.58
CA LYS A 54 4.65 18.56 9.95
C LYS A 54 3.48 17.84 10.63
N TYR A 55 3.08 16.69 10.10
CA TYR A 55 2.05 15.84 10.68
C TYR A 55 2.44 15.36 12.08
N TYR A 56 3.64 14.79 12.25
CA TYR A 56 4.09 14.30 13.56
C TYR A 56 4.31 15.42 14.57
N LYS A 57 4.70 16.61 14.13
CA LYS A 57 4.69 17.81 14.98
C LYS A 57 3.29 18.12 15.52
N TRP A 58 2.28 18.04 14.65
CA TRP A 58 0.89 18.24 15.02
C TRP A 58 0.39 17.12 15.94
N LYS A 59 0.64 15.85 15.60
CA LYS A 59 0.23 14.69 16.42
C LYS A 59 0.86 14.71 17.81
N ALA A 60 2.14 15.12 17.93
CA ALA A 60 2.79 15.28 19.22
C ALA A 60 2.08 16.31 20.10
N LYS A 61 1.62 17.44 19.51
CA LYS A 61 0.81 18.44 20.24
C LYS A 61 -0.53 17.88 20.70
N VAL A 62 -1.21 17.09 19.85
CA VAL A 62 -2.48 16.43 20.22
C VAL A 62 -2.27 15.49 21.40
N PHE A 63 -1.16 14.77 21.44
CA PHE A 63 -0.79 13.85 22.53
C PHE A 63 -0.15 14.57 23.74
N LYS A 64 -0.03 15.90 23.71
CA LYS A 64 0.61 16.72 24.75
C LYS A 64 2.06 16.28 25.04
N LYS A 65 2.76 15.81 24.01
CA LYS A 65 4.17 15.42 24.06
C LYS A 65 5.04 16.41 23.29
N LYS A 66 6.31 16.58 23.70
CA LYS A 66 7.31 17.35 22.93
C LYS A 66 7.73 16.59 21.69
N LYS A 67 7.89 15.28 21.82
CA LYS A 67 8.16 14.30 20.76
C LYS A 67 7.33 13.06 21.03
N LEU A 68 6.92 12.38 19.97
CA LEU A 68 6.29 11.06 20.04
C LEU A 68 7.38 10.01 20.22
N ASP A 69 7.09 8.94 20.93
CA ASP A 69 7.87 7.72 20.85
C ASP A 69 7.50 6.98 19.55
N TRP A 70 8.36 6.11 19.03
CA TRP A 70 8.14 5.46 17.75
C TRP A 70 6.86 4.59 17.71
N TRP A 71 6.45 4.04 18.85
CA TRP A 71 5.19 3.29 18.98
C TRP A 71 3.93 4.18 19.00
N ASP A 72 4.05 5.46 19.32
CA ASP A 72 2.93 6.41 19.25
C ASP A 72 2.54 6.74 17.79
N ARG A 73 3.38 6.40 16.82
CA ARG A 73 3.19 6.77 15.41
C ARG A 73 1.81 6.38 14.90
N ASN A 74 1.37 5.16 15.17
CA ASN A 74 0.08 4.62 14.75
C ASN A 74 -0.96 4.61 15.88
N ALA A 75 -0.69 5.29 17.01
CA ALA A 75 -1.65 5.38 18.08
C ALA A 75 -2.88 6.19 17.63
N PRO A 76 -4.12 5.73 17.92
CA PRO A 76 -5.33 6.39 17.48
C PRO A 76 -5.45 7.79 18.06
N LEU A 77 -5.92 8.74 17.25
CA LEU A 77 -6.08 10.14 17.63
C LEU A 77 -7.21 10.36 18.64
N ASN A 78 -8.20 9.48 18.64
CA ASN A 78 -9.30 9.45 19.60
C ASN A 78 -9.67 7.99 19.90
N HIS A 79 -10.11 7.74 21.13
CA HIS A 79 -10.84 6.51 21.49
C HIS A 79 -12.30 6.64 20.99
N SER A 80 -12.49 6.89 19.68
CA SER A 80 -13.80 7.07 19.11
C SER A 80 -14.49 5.74 18.93
N GLU A 81 -15.71 5.74 19.41
CA GLU A 81 -16.82 4.83 19.17
C GLU A 81 -16.45 3.57 18.36
N ASN A 82 -16.42 2.45 19.07
CA ASN A 82 -16.35 1.11 18.49
C ASN A 82 -17.68 0.75 17.80
N THR A 83 -18.16 1.60 16.90
CA THR A 83 -19.30 1.25 16.06
C THR A 83 -18.86 0.16 15.11
N LEU A 84 -19.28 -1.07 15.38
CA LEU A 84 -19.01 -2.19 14.50
C LEU A 84 -19.95 -2.14 13.32
N ILE A 85 -19.41 -2.32 12.13
CA ILE A 85 -20.14 -2.44 10.87
C ILE A 85 -20.34 -3.94 10.62
N LYS A 86 -21.57 -4.37 10.47
CA LYS A 86 -21.88 -5.76 10.13
C LYS A 86 -21.39 -6.12 8.73
N TRP A 87 -21.15 -7.38 8.47
CA TRP A 87 -20.67 -7.86 7.17
C TRP A 87 -21.59 -7.45 6.01
N ASP A 88 -22.90 -7.59 6.17
CA ASP A 88 -23.88 -7.22 5.13
C ASP A 88 -23.87 -5.70 4.87
N ASP A 89 -23.77 -4.88 5.92
CA ASP A 89 -23.66 -3.42 5.78
C ASP A 89 -22.35 -3.04 5.06
N ALA A 90 -21.23 -3.72 5.35
CA ALA A 90 -19.96 -3.49 4.67
C ALA A 90 -20.03 -3.86 3.19
N LYS A 91 -20.65 -5.01 2.87
CA LYS A 91 -20.92 -5.42 1.49
C LYS A 91 -21.69 -4.34 0.73
N ASP A 92 -22.79 -3.86 1.32
CA ASP A 92 -23.64 -2.84 0.68
C ASP A 92 -22.89 -1.53 0.49
N ILE A 93 -22.11 -1.07 1.49
CA ILE A 93 -21.29 0.14 1.39
C ILE A 93 -20.31 0.03 0.22
N VAL A 94 -19.59 -1.09 0.09
CA VAL A 94 -18.58 -1.28 -0.95
C VAL A 94 -19.24 -1.38 -2.33
N LEU A 95 -20.30 -2.17 -2.46
CA LEU A 95 -21.02 -2.34 -3.74
C LEU A 95 -21.67 -1.04 -4.21
N GLU A 96 -22.25 -0.26 -3.30
CA GLU A 96 -22.78 1.07 -3.62
C GLU A 96 -21.66 2.04 -4.08
N ALA A 97 -20.51 2.06 -3.38
CA ALA A 97 -19.41 2.95 -3.74
C ALA A 97 -18.84 2.59 -5.13
N PHE A 98 -18.70 1.31 -5.42
CA PHE A 98 -18.27 0.82 -6.73
C PHE A 98 -19.30 1.10 -7.82
N ASN A 99 -20.61 0.98 -7.52
CA ASN A 99 -21.68 1.28 -8.47
C ASN A 99 -21.78 2.77 -8.81
N ASP A 100 -21.55 3.63 -7.82
CA ASP A 100 -21.51 5.09 -8.04
C ASP A 100 -20.40 5.51 -9.00
N PHE A 101 -19.30 4.74 -9.02
CA PHE A 101 -18.21 4.96 -9.97
C PHE A 101 -18.50 4.32 -11.34
N ASN A 102 -18.79 3.01 -11.36
CA ASN A 102 -19.18 2.29 -12.58
C ASN A 102 -19.91 0.99 -12.25
N PRO A 103 -21.13 0.77 -12.81
CA PRO A 103 -21.94 -0.43 -12.56
C PRO A 103 -21.24 -1.75 -12.94
N LYS A 104 -20.33 -1.76 -13.92
CA LYS A 104 -19.58 -2.95 -14.33
C LYS A 104 -18.64 -3.42 -13.23
N ILE A 105 -17.94 -2.50 -12.54
CA ILE A 105 -17.07 -2.81 -11.40
C ILE A 105 -17.88 -3.41 -10.26
N SER A 106 -19.01 -2.78 -9.90
CA SER A 106 -19.89 -3.31 -8.85
C SER A 106 -20.45 -4.68 -9.20
N LYS A 107 -20.83 -4.92 -10.46
CA LYS A 107 -21.31 -6.23 -10.91
C LYS A 107 -20.24 -7.33 -10.77
N ILE A 108 -18.97 -7.03 -11.07
CA ILE A 108 -17.87 -7.97 -10.88
C ILE A 108 -17.64 -8.20 -9.38
N ALA A 109 -17.54 -7.15 -8.57
CA ALA A 109 -17.37 -7.26 -7.13
C ALA A 109 -18.50 -8.06 -6.46
N LYS A 110 -19.73 -7.91 -6.92
CA LYS A 110 -20.88 -8.67 -6.42
C LYS A 110 -20.72 -10.18 -6.57
N GLN A 111 -20.03 -10.66 -7.61
CA GLN A 111 -19.79 -12.09 -7.81
C GLN A 111 -18.97 -12.70 -6.68
N PHE A 112 -18.06 -11.94 -6.08
CA PHE A 112 -17.26 -12.42 -4.95
C PHE A 112 -18.10 -12.73 -3.71
N PHE A 113 -19.17 -11.98 -3.51
CA PHE A 113 -20.12 -12.23 -2.42
C PHE A 113 -21.10 -13.35 -2.77
N ASP A 114 -21.68 -13.30 -3.97
CA ASP A 114 -22.73 -14.24 -4.39
C ASP A 114 -22.20 -15.69 -4.48
N ASN A 115 -20.92 -15.87 -4.81
CA ASN A 115 -20.30 -17.18 -5.00
C ASN A 115 -19.36 -17.59 -3.86
N ASN A 116 -19.32 -16.83 -2.75
CA ASN A 116 -18.46 -17.11 -1.59
C ASN A 116 -16.97 -17.18 -1.93
N TRP A 117 -16.47 -16.25 -2.77
CA TRP A 117 -15.05 -16.17 -3.12
C TRP A 117 -14.22 -15.38 -2.08
N ILE A 118 -14.84 -14.97 -0.97
CA ILE A 118 -14.22 -14.24 0.12
C ILE A 118 -14.25 -15.09 1.39
N ASP A 119 -13.07 -15.44 1.89
CA ASP A 119 -12.90 -16.01 3.23
C ASP A 119 -12.70 -14.88 4.23
N ALA A 120 -13.79 -14.40 4.86
CA ALA A 120 -13.78 -13.19 5.69
C ALA A 120 -13.71 -13.48 7.20
N GLU A 121 -14.22 -14.65 7.66
CA GLU A 121 -14.38 -14.93 9.08
C GLU A 121 -13.05 -15.22 9.77
N PRO A 122 -12.70 -14.51 10.89
CA PRO A 122 -11.55 -14.84 11.70
C PRO A 122 -11.70 -16.18 12.39
N ARG A 123 -10.69 -17.05 12.32
CA ARG A 123 -10.70 -18.34 13.03
C ARG A 123 -9.29 -18.76 13.45
N LYS A 124 -9.20 -19.65 14.42
CA LYS A 124 -7.92 -20.17 14.91
C LYS A 124 -7.15 -20.86 13.77
N GLY A 125 -5.88 -20.51 13.62
CA GLY A 125 -5.00 -21.08 12.61
C GLY A 125 -5.09 -20.43 11.23
N LYS A 126 -6.01 -19.49 11.01
CA LYS A 126 -6.05 -18.68 9.79
C LYS A 126 -4.90 -17.68 9.75
N ALA A 127 -4.28 -17.49 8.57
CA ALA A 127 -3.24 -16.50 8.38
C ALA A 127 -3.75 -15.09 8.71
N SER A 128 -2.89 -14.28 9.32
CA SER A 128 -3.17 -12.87 9.57
C SER A 128 -3.06 -12.04 8.29
N GLY A 129 -3.68 -10.86 8.27
CA GLY A 129 -3.68 -9.96 7.11
C GLY A 129 -4.83 -10.22 6.15
N ALA A 130 -4.66 -9.74 4.92
CA ALA A 130 -5.58 -9.95 3.81
C ALA A 130 -4.78 -10.02 2.51
N PHE A 131 -5.34 -10.68 1.50
CA PHE A 131 -4.81 -10.71 0.14
C PHE A 131 -5.87 -11.18 -0.86
N ALA A 132 -5.75 -10.73 -2.10
CA ALA A 132 -6.46 -11.27 -3.25
C ALA A 132 -5.52 -12.13 -4.08
N HIS A 133 -5.92 -13.36 -4.39
CA HIS A 133 -5.13 -14.29 -5.20
C HIS A 133 -5.79 -14.50 -6.56
N PRO A 134 -5.10 -14.23 -7.69
CA PRO A 134 -5.69 -14.25 -9.03
C PRO A 134 -6.06 -15.67 -9.52
N SER A 135 -5.46 -16.71 -8.96
CA SER A 135 -5.55 -18.08 -9.48
C SER A 135 -5.01 -18.19 -10.91
N VAL A 136 -5.86 -18.60 -11.85
CA VAL A 136 -5.56 -18.63 -13.29
C VAL A 136 -6.73 -18.03 -14.07
N PRO A 137 -6.55 -17.53 -15.31
CA PRO A 137 -7.64 -16.88 -16.07
C PRO A 137 -8.89 -17.73 -16.30
N SER A 138 -8.76 -19.06 -16.26
CA SER A 138 -9.90 -19.98 -16.38
C SER A 138 -10.68 -20.18 -15.06
N HIS A 139 -10.19 -19.67 -13.96
CA HIS A 139 -10.79 -19.73 -12.63
C HIS A 139 -10.84 -18.34 -12.01
N HIS A 140 -11.80 -18.11 -11.13
CA HIS A 140 -11.97 -16.83 -10.48
C HIS A 140 -10.90 -16.58 -9.39
N PRO A 141 -10.61 -15.32 -9.08
CA PRO A 141 -9.79 -14.95 -7.94
C PRO A 141 -10.46 -15.32 -6.60
N TYR A 142 -9.65 -15.41 -5.55
CA TYR A 142 -10.09 -15.58 -4.17
C TYR A 142 -9.57 -14.46 -3.29
N ILE A 143 -10.35 -14.08 -2.28
CA ILE A 143 -9.95 -13.10 -1.27
C ILE A 143 -9.90 -13.80 0.09
N LEU A 144 -8.79 -13.62 0.82
CA LEU A 144 -8.68 -13.94 2.23
C LEU A 144 -8.56 -12.65 3.02
N MET A 145 -9.34 -12.52 4.08
CA MET A 145 -9.23 -11.40 5.03
C MET A 145 -9.69 -11.85 6.43
N ASN A 146 -9.51 -10.98 7.42
CA ASN A 146 -9.98 -11.20 8.79
C ASN A 146 -10.91 -10.04 9.19
N TYR A 147 -12.21 -10.17 8.89
CA TYR A 147 -13.18 -9.12 9.14
C TYR A 147 -13.68 -9.14 10.58
N GLN A 148 -13.52 -8.05 11.32
CA GLN A 148 -13.93 -7.89 12.72
C GLN A 148 -14.95 -6.75 12.90
N GLY A 149 -15.39 -6.12 11.82
CA GLY A 149 -16.41 -5.07 11.84
C GLY A 149 -15.87 -3.64 12.02
N LYS A 150 -14.57 -3.44 12.03
CA LYS A 150 -13.99 -2.08 12.12
C LYS A 150 -14.09 -1.36 10.77
N VAL A 151 -14.14 -0.03 10.79
CA VAL A 151 -14.08 0.78 9.56
C VAL A 151 -12.86 0.40 8.71
N ARG A 152 -11.72 0.12 9.34
CA ARG A 152 -10.51 -0.36 8.67
C ARG A 152 -10.75 -1.67 7.90
N ASP A 153 -11.56 -2.58 8.45
CA ASP A 153 -11.84 -3.86 7.78
C ASP A 153 -12.69 -3.67 6.54
N VAL A 154 -13.59 -2.65 6.55
CA VAL A 154 -14.35 -2.25 5.34
C VAL A 154 -13.41 -1.68 4.27
N MET A 155 -12.41 -0.89 4.69
CA MET A 155 -11.39 -0.37 3.77
C MET A 155 -10.53 -1.50 3.20
N THR A 156 -10.14 -2.48 4.04
CA THR A 156 -9.43 -3.69 3.59
C THR A 156 -10.27 -4.51 2.61
N LEU A 157 -11.58 -4.67 2.87
CA LEU A 157 -12.49 -5.34 1.93
C LEU A 157 -12.53 -4.63 0.56
N ALA A 158 -12.59 -3.28 0.56
CA ALA A 158 -12.56 -2.49 -0.66
C ALA A 158 -11.22 -2.63 -1.40
N HIS A 159 -10.11 -2.70 -0.66
CA HIS A 159 -8.76 -2.94 -1.18
C HIS A 159 -8.68 -4.28 -1.91
N GLU A 160 -9.00 -5.36 -1.22
CA GLU A 160 -8.92 -6.70 -1.79
C GLU A 160 -9.90 -6.91 -2.96
N LEU A 161 -11.10 -6.31 -2.88
CA LEU A 161 -12.04 -6.30 -4.00
C LEU A 161 -11.53 -5.47 -5.18
N GLY A 162 -10.78 -4.40 -4.95
CA GLY A 162 -10.09 -3.66 -5.99
C GLY A 162 -9.14 -4.54 -6.78
N HIS A 163 -8.28 -5.31 -6.10
CA HIS A 163 -7.44 -6.34 -6.71
C HIS A 163 -8.28 -7.40 -7.43
N GLY A 164 -9.30 -7.95 -6.77
CA GLY A 164 -10.14 -9.00 -7.34
C GLY A 164 -10.86 -8.60 -8.62
N VAL A 165 -11.42 -7.39 -8.66
CA VAL A 165 -12.06 -6.82 -9.86
C VAL A 165 -11.04 -6.65 -10.99
N HIS A 166 -9.85 -6.12 -10.67
CA HIS A 166 -8.77 -5.97 -11.63
C HIS A 166 -8.35 -7.33 -12.21
N GLN A 167 -8.13 -8.33 -11.35
CA GLN A 167 -7.74 -9.69 -11.76
C GLN A 167 -8.79 -10.34 -12.69
N VAL A 168 -10.08 -10.15 -12.41
CA VAL A 168 -11.16 -10.63 -13.31
C VAL A 168 -11.12 -9.91 -14.66
N LEU A 169 -10.86 -8.61 -14.68
CA LEU A 169 -10.75 -7.84 -15.92
C LEU A 169 -9.51 -8.24 -16.73
N ALA A 170 -8.36 -8.35 -16.07
CA ALA A 170 -7.08 -8.74 -16.66
C ALA A 170 -7.06 -10.17 -17.18
N GLY A 171 -7.84 -11.08 -16.60
CA GLY A 171 -7.96 -12.47 -17.07
C GLY A 171 -8.33 -12.61 -18.54
N LYS A 172 -8.92 -11.56 -19.16
CA LYS A 172 -9.21 -11.53 -20.59
C LYS A 172 -7.98 -11.48 -21.48
N GLN A 173 -6.84 -11.08 -20.94
CA GLN A 173 -5.54 -11.05 -21.66
C GLN A 173 -4.94 -12.46 -21.81
N GLY A 174 -5.54 -13.48 -21.19
CA GLY A 174 -5.04 -14.85 -21.22
C GLY A 174 -3.87 -15.09 -20.26
N TYR A 175 -3.43 -16.32 -20.16
CA TYR A 175 -2.50 -16.78 -19.14
C TYR A 175 -1.16 -16.01 -19.10
N LEU A 176 -0.63 -15.65 -20.23
CA LEU A 176 0.70 -15.01 -20.32
C LEU A 176 0.68 -13.51 -19.98
N LEU A 177 -0.48 -12.85 -20.10
CA LEU A 177 -0.58 -11.39 -19.99
C LEU A 177 -1.59 -10.96 -18.89
N SER A 178 -2.10 -11.88 -18.08
CA SER A 178 -3.03 -11.56 -16.99
C SER A 178 -2.34 -11.24 -15.67
N ASP A 179 -1.04 -11.49 -15.55
CA ASP A 179 -0.27 -11.12 -14.37
C ASP A 179 -0.04 -9.60 -14.36
N THR A 180 -0.31 -8.99 -13.22
CA THR A 180 -0.33 -7.54 -13.10
C THR A 180 0.94 -7.05 -12.43
N PRO A 181 1.70 -6.11 -13.04
CA PRO A 181 2.81 -5.44 -12.38
C PRO A 181 2.38 -4.82 -11.04
N LEU A 182 3.22 -4.91 -10.03
CA LEU A 182 2.89 -4.50 -8.65
C LEU A 182 2.45 -3.03 -8.53
N THR A 183 3.03 -2.15 -9.34
CA THR A 183 2.68 -0.73 -9.41
C THR A 183 1.22 -0.50 -9.82
N LEU A 184 0.70 -1.32 -10.74
CA LEU A 184 -0.67 -1.24 -11.23
C LEU A 184 -1.65 -2.01 -10.32
N ALA A 185 -1.22 -3.14 -9.76
CA ALA A 185 -2.01 -3.91 -8.82
C ALA A 185 -2.43 -3.05 -7.62
N GLU A 186 -1.46 -2.38 -7.00
CA GLU A 186 -1.73 -1.49 -5.86
C GLU A 186 -2.55 -0.24 -6.27
N THR A 187 -2.46 0.21 -7.51
CA THR A 187 -3.31 1.30 -8.01
C THR A 187 -4.78 0.90 -8.02
N ALA A 188 -5.11 -0.31 -8.44
CA ALA A 188 -6.49 -0.80 -8.47
C ALA A 188 -7.09 -0.95 -7.06
N SER A 189 -6.32 -1.50 -6.12
CA SER A 189 -6.76 -1.71 -4.73
C SER A 189 -6.95 -0.38 -3.98
N VAL A 190 -5.99 0.52 -4.05
CA VAL A 190 -6.06 1.84 -3.39
C VAL A 190 -7.15 2.71 -4.02
N PHE A 191 -7.44 2.57 -5.33
CA PHE A 191 -8.57 3.24 -5.95
C PHE A 191 -9.92 2.74 -5.40
N GLY A 192 -10.06 1.42 -5.20
CA GLY A 192 -11.22 0.83 -4.53
C GLY A 192 -11.43 1.39 -3.11
N GLU A 193 -10.34 1.50 -2.33
CA GLU A 193 -10.39 2.16 -1.03
C GLU A 193 -10.83 3.64 -1.13
N MET A 194 -10.31 4.38 -2.11
CA MET A 194 -10.66 5.80 -2.31
C MET A 194 -12.16 5.98 -2.55
N LEU A 195 -12.78 5.13 -3.37
CA LEU A 195 -14.22 5.16 -3.64
C LEU A 195 -15.03 4.98 -2.35
N VAL A 196 -14.69 3.96 -1.56
CA VAL A 196 -15.40 3.65 -0.31
C VAL A 196 -15.14 4.73 0.74
N PHE A 197 -13.90 5.20 0.90
CA PHE A 197 -13.58 6.29 1.80
C PHE A 197 -14.40 7.54 1.51
N ARG A 198 -14.52 7.94 0.24
CA ARG A 198 -15.30 9.10 -0.18
C ARG A 198 -16.79 8.91 0.09
N LYS A 199 -17.32 7.72 -0.13
CA LYS A 199 -18.71 7.37 0.20
C LYS A 199 -18.99 7.52 1.70
N LEU A 200 -18.14 6.94 2.54
CA LEU A 200 -18.25 7.04 3.99
C LEU A 200 -18.09 8.48 4.48
N LEU A 201 -17.09 9.20 3.95
CA LEU A 201 -16.86 10.60 4.32
C LEU A 201 -18.07 11.49 4.00
N ASN A 202 -18.75 11.27 2.87
CA ASN A 202 -19.91 12.05 2.51
C ASN A 202 -21.10 11.83 3.46
N LYS A 203 -21.28 10.59 3.94
CA LYS A 203 -22.34 10.20 4.88
C LYS A 203 -22.03 10.61 6.34
N ALA A 204 -20.77 10.85 6.69
CA ALA A 204 -20.32 11.11 8.05
C ALA A 204 -20.68 12.51 8.55
N GLU A 205 -20.90 12.65 9.86
CA GLU A 205 -21.09 13.94 10.51
C GLU A 205 -19.79 14.77 10.60
N LYS A 206 -19.92 16.09 10.83
CA LYS A 206 -18.77 17.02 10.81
C LYS A 206 -17.66 16.66 11.79
N SER A 207 -17.98 16.14 12.97
CA SER A 207 -17.00 15.66 13.96
C SER A 207 -16.26 14.42 13.47
N GLN A 208 -16.98 13.45 12.94
CA GLN A 208 -16.45 12.20 12.38
C GLN A 208 -15.60 12.45 11.14
N LYS A 209 -16.00 13.37 10.25
CA LYS A 209 -15.21 13.76 9.07
C LYS A 209 -13.79 14.19 9.41
N LYS A 210 -13.60 14.96 10.48
CA LYS A 210 -12.27 15.40 10.91
C LYS A 210 -11.37 14.22 11.29
N ILE A 211 -11.93 13.26 12.05
CA ILE A 211 -11.20 12.07 12.49
C ILE A 211 -10.87 11.18 11.28
N MET A 212 -11.85 10.94 10.41
CA MET A 212 -11.65 10.15 9.20
C MET A 212 -10.57 10.75 8.29
N LEU A 213 -10.57 12.07 8.09
CA LEU A 213 -9.55 12.75 7.29
C LEU A 213 -8.16 12.66 7.96
N ALA A 214 -8.08 12.82 9.29
CA ALA A 214 -6.81 12.70 9.99
C ALA A 214 -6.23 11.28 9.90
N ASN A 215 -7.07 10.25 10.05
CA ASN A 215 -6.67 8.86 9.87
C ASN A 215 -6.23 8.59 8.41
N LYS A 216 -6.97 9.08 7.41
CA LYS A 216 -6.58 8.92 6.00
C LYS A 216 -5.25 9.60 5.68
N ILE A 217 -5.00 10.79 6.24
CA ILE A 217 -3.69 11.44 6.10
C ILE A 217 -2.59 10.57 6.73
N GLU A 218 -2.82 10.00 7.90
CA GLU A 218 -1.86 9.10 8.54
C GLU A 218 -1.57 7.86 7.69
N ASP A 219 -2.61 7.25 7.12
CA ASP A 219 -2.48 6.10 6.23
C ASP A 219 -1.68 6.45 4.97
N MET A 220 -1.97 7.59 4.34
CA MET A 220 -1.20 8.08 3.19
C MET A 220 0.28 8.33 3.54
N LEU A 221 0.57 8.92 4.69
CA LEU A 221 1.95 9.12 5.14
C LEU A 221 2.68 7.80 5.42
N ASN A 222 1.96 6.80 5.96
CA ASN A 222 2.49 5.46 6.16
C ASN A 222 2.71 4.72 4.83
N THR A 223 1.83 4.91 3.86
CA THR A 223 1.91 4.27 2.54
C THR A 223 2.93 4.96 1.64
N VAL A 224 3.08 6.27 1.69
CA VAL A 224 4.00 6.99 0.81
C VAL A 224 5.35 7.22 1.49
N ALA A 225 5.40 8.05 2.53
CA ALA A 225 6.67 8.48 3.11
C ALA A 225 7.44 7.35 3.81
N ARG A 226 6.72 6.48 4.55
CA ARG A 226 7.35 5.33 5.21
C ARG A 226 7.89 4.32 4.22
N GLN A 227 7.12 3.99 3.18
CA GLN A 227 7.56 3.01 2.18
C GLN A 227 8.74 3.53 1.35
N ILE A 228 8.79 4.82 1.06
CA ILE A 228 9.99 5.43 0.45
C ILE A 228 11.18 5.40 1.43
N GLY A 229 10.95 5.59 2.73
CA GLY A 229 12.00 5.39 3.74
C GLY A 229 12.53 3.94 3.78
N PHE A 230 11.66 2.96 3.58
CA PHE A 230 12.03 1.55 3.44
C PHE A 230 12.82 1.30 2.15
N HIS A 231 12.36 1.84 1.03
CA HIS A 231 13.07 1.76 -0.24
C HIS A 231 14.48 2.38 -0.15
N GLN A 232 14.62 3.54 0.53
CA GLN A 232 15.92 4.14 0.76
C GLN A 232 16.83 3.26 1.59
N PHE A 233 16.29 2.57 2.61
CA PHE A 233 17.05 1.60 3.38
C PHE A 233 17.52 0.44 2.49
N GLU A 234 16.65 -0.18 1.69
CA GLU A 234 17.05 -1.25 0.78
C GLU A 234 18.15 -0.80 -0.17
N ASN A 235 18.00 0.38 -0.77
CA ASN A 235 18.95 0.91 -1.73
C ASN A 235 20.34 1.15 -1.10
N GLU A 236 20.40 1.80 0.07
CA GLU A 236 21.67 2.05 0.80
C GLU A 236 22.29 0.74 1.32
N PHE A 237 21.46 -0.16 1.85
CA PHE A 237 21.89 -1.48 2.31
C PHE A 237 22.51 -2.30 1.17
N HIS A 238 21.82 -2.43 0.04
CA HIS A 238 22.32 -3.21 -1.10
C HIS A 238 23.57 -2.59 -1.72
N LYS A 239 23.64 -1.27 -1.84
CA LYS A 239 24.86 -0.57 -2.30
C LYS A 239 26.07 -0.86 -1.39
N ALA A 240 25.88 -0.75 -0.09
CA ALA A 240 26.95 -1.04 0.87
C ALA A 240 27.36 -2.52 0.81
N ARG A 241 26.39 -3.45 0.67
CA ARG A 241 26.63 -4.90 0.61
C ARG A 241 27.38 -5.34 -0.65
N VAL A 242 27.24 -4.63 -1.78
CA VAL A 242 28.05 -4.88 -2.98
C VAL A 242 29.54 -4.71 -2.72
N SER A 243 29.90 -3.77 -1.84
CA SER A 243 31.30 -3.44 -1.56
C SER A 243 31.94 -4.33 -0.48
N SER A 244 31.15 -4.76 0.53
CA SER A 244 31.65 -5.56 1.66
C SER A 244 30.53 -6.30 2.39
N GLU A 245 30.90 -7.27 3.22
CA GLU A 245 29.99 -7.80 4.22
C GLU A 245 29.65 -6.73 5.26
N LEU A 246 28.40 -6.71 5.68
CA LEU A 246 27.90 -5.78 6.70
C LEU A 246 27.61 -6.52 8.00
N THR A 247 28.01 -5.93 9.10
CA THR A 247 27.63 -6.35 10.44
C THR A 247 26.16 -5.93 10.71
N VAL A 248 25.55 -6.54 11.72
CA VAL A 248 24.21 -6.18 12.17
C VAL A 248 24.12 -4.71 12.61
N ASP A 249 25.19 -4.19 13.22
CA ASP A 249 25.25 -2.78 13.65
C ASP A 249 25.29 -1.83 12.47
N GLU A 250 26.09 -2.10 11.44
CA GLU A 250 26.13 -1.30 10.21
C GLU A 250 24.79 -1.29 9.48
N ILE A 251 24.12 -2.44 9.39
CA ILE A 251 22.77 -2.52 8.82
C ILE A 251 21.79 -1.67 9.63
N SER A 252 21.87 -1.76 10.96
CA SER A 252 21.01 -1.01 11.87
C SER A 252 21.28 0.49 11.80
N ASP A 253 22.52 0.92 11.55
CA ASP A 253 22.85 2.35 11.37
C ASP A 253 22.26 2.90 10.06
N ILE A 254 22.32 2.15 8.97
CA ILE A 254 21.66 2.50 7.71
C ILE A 254 20.15 2.63 7.94
N TRP A 255 19.54 1.65 8.65
CA TRP A 255 18.13 1.69 9.00
C TRP A 255 17.76 2.93 9.81
N MET A 256 18.45 3.19 10.91
CA MET A 256 18.17 4.34 11.76
C MET A 256 18.27 5.66 11.01
N LYS A 257 19.29 5.83 10.18
CA LYS A 257 19.49 7.03 9.36
C LYS A 257 18.32 7.26 8.40
N THR A 258 17.93 6.24 7.63
CA THR A 258 16.86 6.35 6.64
C THR A 258 15.49 6.55 7.29
N GLN A 259 15.21 5.84 8.40
CA GLN A 259 13.95 6.00 9.12
C GLN A 259 13.86 7.37 9.82
N GLN A 260 14.94 7.84 10.44
CA GLN A 260 14.92 9.17 11.05
C GLN A 260 14.67 10.28 10.03
N HIS A 261 15.21 10.14 8.80
CA HIS A 261 14.89 11.05 7.70
C HIS A 261 13.39 11.01 7.35
N ALA A 262 12.80 9.82 7.25
CA ALA A 262 11.41 9.66 6.88
C ALA A 262 10.44 10.22 7.93
N VAL A 263 10.66 9.93 9.23
CA VAL A 263 9.74 10.34 10.30
C VAL A 263 10.02 11.74 10.85
N GLY A 264 11.25 12.25 10.68
CA GLY A 264 11.67 13.57 11.10
C GLY A 264 11.92 13.73 12.61
N PRO A 265 12.11 14.98 13.08
CA PRO A 265 12.61 15.25 14.42
C PRO A 265 11.58 15.10 15.55
N TYR A 266 10.32 14.91 15.21
CA TYR A 266 9.23 14.83 16.21
C TYR A 266 8.87 13.41 16.62
N ILE A 267 9.56 12.40 16.08
CA ILE A 267 9.53 11.01 16.54
C ILE A 267 10.89 10.65 17.10
N LYS A 268 10.90 10.07 18.29
CA LYS A 268 12.09 9.50 18.92
C LYS A 268 12.23 8.05 18.48
N LEU A 269 13.30 7.76 17.76
CA LEU A 269 13.74 6.40 17.47
C LEU A 269 14.82 6.05 18.52
N ASP A 270 14.55 5.06 19.35
CA ASP A 270 15.47 4.59 20.38
C ASP A 270 16.20 3.31 19.93
N ASN A 271 16.95 2.71 20.87
CA ASN A 271 17.76 1.56 20.58
C ASN A 271 16.92 0.31 20.20
N ASP A 272 15.68 0.19 20.69
CA ASP A 272 14.81 -0.94 20.37
C ASP A 272 14.33 -0.87 18.91
N TYR A 273 14.30 0.34 18.32
CA TYR A 273 13.96 0.53 16.90
C TYR A 273 15.05 0.05 15.93
N ARG A 274 16.31 -0.09 16.40
CA ARG A 274 17.48 -0.42 15.56
C ARG A 274 17.34 -1.74 14.82
N SER A 275 16.68 -2.73 15.41
CA SER A 275 16.54 -4.08 14.84
C SER A 275 15.24 -4.29 14.04
N LEU A 276 14.36 -3.29 13.94
CA LEU A 276 13.05 -3.46 13.31
C LEU A 276 13.10 -3.65 11.78
N TRP A 277 14.24 -3.42 11.13
CA TRP A 277 14.42 -3.83 9.73
C TRP A 277 14.23 -5.34 9.55
N ALA A 278 14.61 -6.16 10.53
CA ALA A 278 14.46 -7.62 10.47
C ALA A 278 13.00 -8.10 10.54
N TYR A 279 12.08 -7.23 10.97
CA TYR A 279 10.65 -7.51 11.04
C TYR A 279 9.96 -7.34 9.67
N ILE A 280 10.57 -6.65 8.72
CA ILE A 280 9.93 -6.32 7.43
C ILE A 280 10.14 -7.48 6.43
N PRO A 281 9.11 -8.30 6.14
CA PRO A 281 9.26 -9.48 5.30
C PRO A 281 9.62 -9.15 3.85
N HIS A 282 9.22 -7.97 3.35
CA HIS A 282 9.51 -7.51 1.99
C HIS A 282 11.01 -7.49 1.69
N PHE A 283 11.85 -7.06 2.65
CA PHE A 283 13.31 -7.00 2.45
C PHE A 283 13.96 -8.36 2.20
N VAL A 284 13.26 -9.46 2.55
CA VAL A 284 13.75 -10.83 2.41
C VAL A 284 13.09 -11.56 1.24
N HIS A 285 11.78 -11.44 1.12
CA HIS A 285 10.99 -12.25 0.20
C HIS A 285 10.73 -11.55 -1.15
N THR A 286 10.64 -10.21 -1.14
CA THR A 286 10.31 -9.40 -2.31
C THR A 286 11.09 -8.08 -2.30
N PRO A 287 12.44 -8.14 -2.46
CA PRO A 287 13.27 -6.94 -2.44
C PRO A 287 12.78 -5.87 -3.42
N PHE A 288 12.85 -4.62 -2.98
CA PHE A 288 12.41 -3.44 -3.72
C PHE A 288 10.92 -3.41 -4.10
N TYR A 289 10.09 -4.20 -3.44
CA TYR A 289 8.63 -4.16 -3.61
C TYR A 289 8.03 -2.82 -3.14
N VAL A 290 8.56 -2.30 -2.02
CA VAL A 290 7.89 -1.29 -1.19
C VAL A 290 7.58 0.04 -1.88
N TYR A 291 8.34 0.44 -2.91
CA TYR A 291 8.03 1.68 -3.64
C TYR A 291 6.71 1.60 -4.43
N ALA A 292 6.26 0.39 -4.79
CA ALA A 292 5.01 0.18 -5.51
C ALA A 292 3.79 0.70 -4.72
N TYR A 293 3.80 0.60 -3.39
CA TYR A 293 2.77 1.19 -2.53
C TYR A 293 2.70 2.71 -2.68
N ALA A 294 3.87 3.37 -2.62
CA ALA A 294 3.94 4.82 -2.78
C ALA A 294 3.54 5.24 -4.20
N PHE A 295 3.93 4.47 -5.20
CA PHE A 295 3.54 4.69 -6.59
C PHE A 295 2.02 4.62 -6.75
N GLY A 296 1.40 3.54 -6.28
CA GLY A 296 -0.04 3.31 -6.36
C GLY A 296 -0.85 4.41 -5.68
N ASP A 297 -0.49 4.79 -4.43
CA ASP A 297 -1.20 5.86 -3.71
C ASP A 297 -1.05 7.23 -4.40
N CYS A 298 0.14 7.58 -4.87
CA CYS A 298 0.35 8.84 -5.61
C CYS A 298 -0.44 8.86 -6.92
N LEU A 299 -0.43 7.76 -7.69
CA LEU A 299 -1.18 7.64 -8.94
C LEU A 299 -2.69 7.70 -8.70
N VAL A 300 -3.19 7.01 -7.68
CA VAL A 300 -4.63 7.06 -7.32
C VAL A 300 -5.08 8.48 -6.98
N ASN A 301 -4.28 9.24 -6.24
CA ASN A 301 -4.62 10.62 -5.92
C ASN A 301 -4.63 11.50 -7.18
N ALA A 302 -3.75 11.28 -8.13
CA ALA A 302 -3.75 11.97 -9.42
C ALA A 302 -4.97 11.59 -10.26
N LEU A 303 -5.28 10.29 -10.37
CA LEU A 303 -6.47 9.77 -11.08
C LEU A 303 -7.76 10.27 -10.44
N TRP A 304 -7.83 10.32 -9.11
CA TRP A 304 -8.98 10.87 -8.41
C TRP A 304 -9.19 12.37 -8.71
N ASN A 305 -8.11 13.15 -8.75
CA ASN A 305 -8.19 14.56 -9.13
C ASN A 305 -8.70 14.73 -10.57
N GLU A 306 -8.20 13.91 -11.49
CA GLU A 306 -8.71 13.91 -12.88
C GLU A 306 -10.19 13.52 -12.94
N TYR A 307 -10.61 12.47 -12.25
CA TYR A 307 -12.03 12.08 -12.15
C TYR A 307 -12.93 13.20 -11.64
N GLN A 308 -12.46 14.02 -10.70
CA GLN A 308 -13.26 15.15 -10.16
C GLN A 308 -13.39 16.30 -11.15
N ASN A 309 -12.44 16.48 -12.06
CA ASN A 309 -12.34 17.62 -12.98
C ASN A 309 -12.70 17.28 -14.43
N SER A 310 -13.06 16.02 -14.73
CA SER A 310 -13.41 15.56 -16.07
C SER A 310 -14.86 15.02 -16.14
N ASP A 311 -15.27 14.57 -17.33
CA ASP A 311 -16.49 13.78 -17.49
C ASP A 311 -16.35 12.45 -16.77
N LYS A 312 -17.09 12.29 -15.69
CA LYS A 312 -17.00 11.13 -14.79
C LYS A 312 -17.31 9.81 -15.48
N SER A 313 -18.30 9.79 -16.37
CA SER A 313 -18.69 8.57 -17.09
C SER A 313 -17.60 8.15 -18.09
N LYS A 314 -17.09 9.12 -18.84
CA LYS A 314 -15.99 8.89 -19.78
C LYS A 314 -14.74 8.40 -19.04
N PHE A 315 -14.36 9.07 -17.96
CA PHE A 315 -13.21 8.68 -17.14
C PHE A 315 -13.36 7.26 -16.59
N ALA A 316 -14.52 6.92 -16.01
CA ALA A 316 -14.76 5.61 -15.44
C ALA A 316 -14.64 4.47 -16.47
N ASN A 317 -15.08 4.71 -17.71
CA ASN A 317 -14.91 3.74 -18.79
C ASN A 317 -13.43 3.61 -19.20
N GLN A 318 -12.71 4.72 -19.35
CA GLN A 318 -11.27 4.71 -19.63
C GLN A 318 -10.48 4.00 -18.53
N TYR A 319 -10.84 4.21 -17.25
CA TYR A 319 -10.23 3.50 -16.13
C TYR A 319 -10.40 1.98 -16.21
N ILE A 320 -11.59 1.52 -16.63
CA ILE A 320 -11.84 0.08 -16.84
C ILE A 320 -10.99 -0.45 -18.00
N ASP A 321 -10.88 0.30 -19.08
CA ASP A 321 -10.07 -0.10 -20.23
C ASP A 321 -8.59 -0.20 -19.85
N LEU A 322 -8.05 0.75 -19.07
CA LEU A 322 -6.71 0.66 -18.48
C LEU A 322 -6.55 -0.59 -17.60
N SER A 323 -7.55 -0.91 -16.78
CA SER A 323 -7.51 -2.10 -15.92
C SER A 323 -7.52 -3.42 -16.70
N ILE A 324 -7.97 -3.42 -17.95
CA ILE A 324 -7.95 -4.62 -18.82
C ILE A 324 -6.58 -4.83 -19.46
N ILE A 325 -5.90 -3.77 -19.84
CA ILE A 325 -4.71 -3.81 -20.71
C ILE A 325 -3.39 -3.65 -19.96
N HIS A 326 -3.38 -3.49 -18.66
CA HIS A 326 -2.17 -3.33 -17.83
C HIS A 326 -1.21 -2.23 -18.32
N ILE A 327 -1.73 -1.05 -18.67
CA ILE A 327 -0.89 0.08 -19.04
C ILE A 327 -0.40 0.81 -17.80
#